data_e6948b1ed841822e3c7ea7718ae9ed4b
#
_entry.id   e6948b1ed841822e3c7ea7718ae9ed4b
#
_cell.length_a   1.000
_cell.length_b   1.000
_cell.length_c   1.000
_cell.angle_alpha   90.00
_cell.angle_beta   90.00
_cell.angle_gamma   90.00
#
_symmetry.space_group_name_H-M   'P 1'
#
loop_
_entity.id
_entity.type
_entity.pdbx_description
1 polymer ?
#
loop_
_entity_poly.entity_id
_entity_poly.type
_entity_poly.pdbx_seq_one_letter_code
_entity_poly.pdbx_strand_id
1 'polypeptide(L)'
;MAVKTDIEIAREAKKKPILEIGARLGIPAEHLLPYGHDKAKIGQDFIAGLKGKPDGKLILVTAINPTPAGEGKTTTTVGLGDGLNRIGKKAVVCIREASLGPNFGMKGGAAGGGYAQVVPMEEMNLHFTGDFHAITSAHNLLAAMIDNHIYWGNALDIDERRIVWRRVIDMNDRALRDIVVSLGGVANGFPRQTGFDITVASEVMAILCLARDLADLEKRLGDIVVAYTREKKPVYARDLKADGAMTVLLKDAMQPNLVQTLENNPAFVHGGPFANIAHGCNSVIATTTALKLGEYVVTEAGFGFDLGAEKFFDIKCRKAGLKPAAAVIVATVRAMKMNGGVLKADLGAENVEAVKKGCPNLGRHIANVKGFGVPVVVAINHFGTDTEAEIAAVKAYVAEQGAEAIMCKHWAKGSEGIEDLARKVVQLAEGPSNFAPLYPDEMGLFQKIETIAKRIYHADEAIADKSIREQLKAWEAAGYGHFPVCMAKTQYSFTTDPNVRGAPTGHAVPVREVRLSAGAGFIVAICGEIMTMPGLPKVPSAEVIRLNAQGQTEGLF
;
A
#
# COMPACT_ATOMS: atom_id res chain seq x y z
N MET A 1 27.05 -5.24 -23.83
CA MET A 1 25.68 -5.64 -24.14
C MET A 1 24.76 -4.57 -23.57
N ALA A 2 23.70 -4.18 -24.28
CA ALA A 2 22.70 -3.28 -23.72
C ALA A 2 22.03 -3.95 -22.51
N VAL A 3 21.75 -3.19 -21.46
CA VAL A 3 21.02 -3.68 -20.27
C VAL A 3 19.59 -3.97 -20.72
N LYS A 4 19.11 -5.21 -20.48
CA LYS A 4 17.73 -5.58 -20.78
C LYS A 4 16.76 -4.78 -19.90
N THR A 5 15.62 -4.44 -20.48
CA THR A 5 14.51 -3.81 -19.75
C THR A 5 13.79 -4.83 -18.85
N ASP A 6 13.06 -4.35 -17.85
CA ASP A 6 12.32 -5.22 -16.93
C ASP A 6 11.32 -6.12 -17.66
N ILE A 7 10.63 -5.60 -18.69
CA ILE A 7 9.69 -6.38 -19.50
C ILE A 7 10.38 -7.46 -20.35
N GLU A 8 11.57 -7.18 -20.89
CA GLU A 8 12.36 -8.18 -21.62
C GLU A 8 12.81 -9.32 -20.70
N ILE A 9 13.28 -9.00 -19.50
CA ILE A 9 13.65 -9.98 -18.48
C ILE A 9 12.44 -10.83 -18.08
N ALA A 10 11.28 -10.20 -17.85
CA ALA A 10 10.05 -10.90 -17.48
C ALA A 10 9.57 -11.87 -18.58
N ARG A 11 9.70 -11.51 -19.85
CA ARG A 11 9.32 -12.35 -20.99
C ARG A 11 10.22 -13.57 -21.17
N GLU A 12 11.48 -13.48 -20.80
CA GLU A 12 12.42 -14.60 -20.83
C GLU A 12 12.25 -15.58 -19.65
N ALA A 13 11.38 -15.25 -18.69
CA ALA A 13 11.16 -16.06 -17.52
C ALA A 13 10.69 -17.49 -17.85
N LYS A 14 11.36 -18.48 -17.26
CA LYS A 14 10.94 -19.90 -17.35
C LYS A 14 9.93 -20.18 -16.26
N LYS A 15 8.68 -19.77 -16.49
CA LYS A 15 7.58 -19.96 -15.54
C LYS A 15 7.23 -21.43 -15.40
N LYS A 16 6.90 -21.85 -14.19
CA LYS A 16 6.29 -23.16 -13.91
C LYS A 16 4.78 -23.04 -13.93
N PRO A 17 4.04 -24.11 -14.23
CA PRO A 17 2.60 -24.13 -14.06
C PRO A 17 2.21 -23.70 -12.64
N ILE A 18 1.20 -22.86 -12.51
CA ILE A 18 0.82 -22.28 -11.20
C ILE A 18 0.41 -23.36 -10.18
N LEU A 19 -0.12 -24.47 -10.64
CA LEU A 19 -0.46 -25.61 -9.77
C LEU A 19 0.78 -26.21 -9.09
N GLU A 20 1.93 -26.23 -9.77
CA GLU A 20 3.20 -26.68 -9.17
C GLU A 20 3.69 -25.68 -8.10
N ILE A 21 3.51 -24.38 -8.33
CA ILE A 21 3.83 -23.35 -7.34
C ILE A 21 2.96 -23.51 -6.09
N GLY A 22 1.66 -23.75 -6.27
CA GLY A 22 0.74 -24.04 -5.17
C GLY A 22 1.11 -25.31 -4.41
N ALA A 23 1.48 -26.37 -5.11
CA ALA A 23 1.92 -27.63 -4.49
C ALA A 23 3.16 -27.44 -3.60
N ARG A 24 4.10 -26.55 -3.95
CA ARG A 24 5.25 -26.19 -3.09
C ARG A 24 4.84 -25.56 -1.75
N LEU A 25 3.68 -24.92 -1.71
CA LEU A 25 3.08 -24.38 -0.47
C LEU A 25 2.19 -25.40 0.25
N GLY A 26 1.99 -26.59 -0.33
CA GLY A 26 1.06 -27.58 0.19
C GLY A 26 -0.41 -27.24 -0.06
N ILE A 27 -0.70 -26.47 -1.10
CA ILE A 27 -2.06 -26.15 -1.54
C ILE A 27 -2.48 -27.24 -2.56
N PRO A 28 -3.50 -28.07 -2.26
CA PRO A 28 -4.03 -29.05 -3.22
C PRO A 28 -4.61 -28.35 -4.46
N ALA A 29 -4.50 -28.98 -5.63
CA ALA A 29 -4.93 -28.40 -6.90
C ALA A 29 -6.42 -28.04 -6.93
N GLU A 30 -7.28 -28.82 -6.25
CA GLU A 30 -8.72 -28.57 -6.13
C GLU A 30 -9.07 -27.29 -5.37
N HIS A 31 -8.14 -26.72 -4.59
CA HIS A 31 -8.30 -25.46 -3.86
C HIS A 31 -7.68 -24.27 -4.58
N LEU A 32 -7.15 -24.48 -5.78
CA LEU A 32 -6.67 -23.40 -6.65
C LEU A 32 -7.65 -23.20 -7.81
N LEU A 33 -7.98 -21.95 -8.08
CA LEU A 33 -8.80 -21.56 -9.23
C LEU A 33 -7.90 -20.90 -10.27
N PRO A 34 -7.43 -21.64 -11.30
CA PRO A 34 -6.51 -21.10 -12.29
C PRO A 34 -7.14 -19.97 -13.14
N TYR A 35 -6.37 -18.93 -13.33
CA TYR A 35 -6.61 -17.86 -14.30
C TYR A 35 -5.54 -17.95 -15.41
N GLY A 36 -5.66 -18.95 -16.28
CA GLY A 36 -4.62 -19.36 -17.21
C GLY A 36 -3.58 -20.26 -16.54
N HIS A 37 -2.35 -20.29 -17.08
CA HIS A 37 -1.29 -21.19 -16.62
C HIS A 37 -0.42 -20.61 -15.48
N ASP A 38 -0.36 -19.29 -15.36
CA ASP A 38 0.66 -18.57 -14.60
C ASP A 38 0.14 -17.93 -13.31
N LYS A 39 -1.17 -17.96 -13.07
CA LYS A 39 -1.80 -17.35 -11.90
C LYS A 39 -3.03 -18.14 -11.47
N ALA A 40 -3.32 -18.12 -10.18
CA ALA A 40 -4.52 -18.74 -9.62
C ALA A 40 -5.00 -17.99 -8.39
N LYS A 41 -6.29 -18.09 -8.09
CA LYS A 41 -6.83 -17.69 -6.78
C LYS A 41 -6.82 -18.87 -5.82
N ILE A 42 -6.63 -18.57 -4.53
CA ILE A 42 -6.64 -19.56 -3.44
C ILE A 42 -8.05 -19.62 -2.87
N GLY A 43 -8.66 -20.81 -2.85
CA GLY A 43 -10.02 -21.02 -2.39
C GLY A 43 -10.23 -20.70 -0.91
N GLN A 44 -11.37 -20.09 -0.59
CA GLN A 44 -11.72 -19.66 0.76
C GLN A 44 -11.88 -20.80 1.76
N ASP A 45 -12.35 -21.96 1.30
CA ASP A 45 -12.47 -23.20 2.08
C ASP A 45 -11.10 -23.71 2.55
N PHE A 46 -10.10 -23.67 1.67
CA PHE A 46 -8.72 -23.99 2.04
C PHE A 46 -8.19 -23.01 3.09
N ILE A 47 -8.37 -21.70 2.88
CA ILE A 47 -7.92 -20.67 3.80
C ILE A 47 -8.56 -20.86 5.18
N ALA A 48 -9.86 -21.15 5.23
CA ALA A 48 -10.57 -21.42 6.48
C ALA A 48 -10.00 -22.64 7.22
N GLY A 49 -9.55 -23.65 6.50
CA GLY A 49 -8.91 -24.85 7.05
C GLY A 49 -7.52 -24.61 7.65
N LEU A 50 -6.90 -23.47 7.40
CA LEU A 50 -5.59 -23.12 7.95
C LEU A 50 -5.64 -22.60 9.40
N LYS A 51 -6.84 -22.35 9.95
CA LYS A 51 -7.01 -21.93 11.35
C LYS A 51 -6.29 -22.93 12.28
N GLY A 52 -5.50 -22.40 13.21
CA GLY A 52 -4.76 -23.21 14.19
C GLY A 52 -3.37 -23.66 13.75
N LYS A 53 -2.99 -23.54 12.48
CA LYS A 53 -1.59 -23.71 12.09
C LYS A 53 -0.74 -22.57 12.69
N PRO A 54 0.51 -22.86 13.10
CA PRO A 54 1.41 -21.82 13.59
C PRO A 54 1.74 -20.81 12.48
N ASP A 55 1.99 -19.57 12.87
CA ASP A 55 2.43 -18.52 11.96
C ASP A 55 3.93 -18.60 11.72
N GLY A 56 4.36 -18.33 10.50
CA GLY A 56 5.73 -18.00 10.17
C GLY A 56 6.13 -16.60 10.66
N LYS A 57 7.33 -16.18 10.32
CA LYS A 57 7.89 -14.87 10.67
C LYS A 57 7.49 -13.81 9.65
N LEU A 58 6.88 -12.72 10.12
CA LEU A 58 6.47 -11.60 9.28
C LEU A 58 7.61 -10.58 9.17
N ILE A 59 8.06 -10.32 7.96
CA ILE A 59 9.11 -9.35 7.65
C ILE A 59 8.50 -8.20 6.86
N LEU A 60 8.63 -6.98 7.40
CA LEU A 60 8.19 -5.77 6.71
C LEU A 60 9.35 -5.17 5.92
N VAL A 61 9.17 -4.92 4.63
CA VAL A 61 10.04 -4.08 3.83
C VAL A 61 9.41 -2.70 3.68
N THR A 62 10.12 -1.69 4.12
CA THR A 62 9.76 -0.28 3.99
C THR A 62 10.92 0.49 3.34
N ALA A 63 10.83 1.79 3.26
CA ALA A 63 11.88 2.63 2.69
C ALA A 63 11.98 3.98 3.41
N ILE A 64 12.99 4.75 3.04
CA ILE A 64 13.06 6.18 3.31
C ILE A 64 11.99 6.93 2.50
N ASN A 65 11.83 8.25 2.73
CA ASN A 65 10.94 9.05 1.89
C ASN A 65 11.31 8.90 0.41
N PRO A 66 10.34 8.64 -0.48
CA PRO A 66 10.63 8.42 -1.89
C PRO A 66 11.23 9.66 -2.55
N THR A 67 12.12 9.40 -3.50
CA THR A 67 12.73 10.44 -4.34
C THR A 67 12.39 10.19 -5.81
N PRO A 68 12.53 11.20 -6.68
CA PRO A 68 12.37 10.99 -8.12
C PRO A 68 13.38 10.00 -8.74
N ALA A 69 14.39 9.58 -7.99
CA ALA A 69 15.35 8.56 -8.40
C ALA A 69 14.82 7.12 -8.24
N GLY A 70 13.81 6.94 -7.35
CA GLY A 70 13.27 5.65 -6.97
C GLY A 70 14.18 4.88 -6.00
N GLU A 71 13.62 4.17 -5.03
CA GLU A 71 14.36 3.41 -4.01
C GLU A 71 14.40 1.90 -4.27
N GLY A 72 13.47 1.38 -5.10
CA GLY A 72 13.40 -0.04 -5.44
C GLY A 72 12.88 -0.92 -4.31
N LYS A 73 11.89 -0.44 -3.55
CA LYS A 73 11.32 -1.18 -2.43
C LYS A 73 10.71 -2.52 -2.84
N THR A 74 9.85 -2.56 -3.86
CA THR A 74 9.22 -3.81 -4.34
C THR A 74 10.28 -4.77 -4.88
N THR A 75 11.26 -4.26 -5.62
CA THR A 75 12.41 -5.05 -6.09
C THR A 75 13.14 -5.70 -4.92
N THR A 76 13.37 -4.96 -3.83
CA THR A 76 14.01 -5.49 -2.61
C THR A 76 13.12 -6.50 -1.90
N THR A 77 11.80 -6.27 -1.87
CA THR A 77 10.82 -7.21 -1.27
C THR A 77 10.85 -8.55 -1.97
N VAL A 78 10.79 -8.54 -3.30
CA VAL A 78 10.84 -9.77 -4.12
C VAL A 78 12.21 -10.42 -4.01
N GLY A 79 13.30 -9.65 -4.16
CA GLY A 79 14.66 -10.16 -4.04
C GLY A 79 14.95 -10.79 -2.68
N LEU A 80 14.44 -10.20 -1.58
CA LEU A 80 14.58 -10.78 -0.25
C LEU A 80 13.80 -12.10 -0.12
N GLY A 81 12.61 -12.19 -0.67
CA GLY A 81 11.86 -13.44 -0.72
C GLY A 81 12.61 -14.55 -1.46
N ASP A 82 13.20 -14.23 -2.62
CA ASP A 82 14.05 -15.15 -3.37
C ASP A 82 15.35 -15.47 -2.60
N GLY A 83 15.98 -14.48 -1.96
CA GLY A 83 17.18 -14.66 -1.14
C GLY A 83 16.95 -15.59 0.05
N LEU A 84 15.80 -15.47 0.73
CA LEU A 84 15.41 -16.38 1.81
C LEU A 84 15.22 -17.82 1.31
N ASN A 85 14.54 -17.99 0.16
CA ASN A 85 14.40 -19.30 -0.46
C ASN A 85 15.76 -19.89 -0.88
N ARG A 86 16.68 -19.06 -1.41
CA ARG A 86 18.03 -19.46 -1.79
C ARG A 86 18.85 -20.01 -0.61
N ILE A 87 18.71 -19.43 0.59
CA ILE A 87 19.39 -19.93 1.80
C ILE A 87 18.62 -21.05 2.51
N GLY A 88 17.63 -21.67 1.84
CA GLY A 88 16.91 -22.83 2.32
C GLY A 88 15.74 -22.56 3.26
N LYS A 89 15.28 -21.29 3.35
CA LYS A 89 14.07 -20.96 4.11
C LYS A 89 12.83 -20.98 3.20
N LYS A 90 11.71 -21.42 3.72
CA LYS A 90 10.43 -21.42 2.99
C LYS A 90 9.78 -20.03 3.10
N ALA A 91 10.05 -19.15 2.13
CA ALA A 91 9.56 -17.78 2.13
C ALA A 91 8.48 -17.54 1.07
N VAL A 92 7.50 -16.72 1.42
CA VAL A 92 6.41 -16.25 0.55
C VAL A 92 6.46 -14.72 0.49
N VAL A 93 6.37 -14.16 -0.71
CA VAL A 93 6.27 -12.72 -0.92
C VAL A 93 4.80 -12.32 -0.93
N CYS A 94 4.43 -11.23 -0.26
CA CYS A 94 3.09 -10.64 -0.29
C CYS A 94 3.17 -9.18 -0.69
N ILE A 95 2.64 -8.83 -1.87
CA ILE A 95 2.67 -7.48 -2.43
C ILE A 95 1.30 -7.01 -2.88
N ARG A 96 1.19 -5.70 -3.16
CA ARG A 96 -0.02 -5.10 -3.71
C ARG A 96 -0.13 -5.33 -5.21
N GLU A 97 -1.36 -5.30 -5.70
CA GLU A 97 -1.69 -5.22 -7.12
C GLU A 97 -1.53 -3.77 -7.62
N ALA A 98 -1.15 -3.60 -8.88
CA ALA A 98 -0.96 -2.29 -9.50
C ALA A 98 -2.29 -1.67 -9.96
N SER A 99 -2.41 -0.35 -9.82
CA SER A 99 -3.51 0.45 -10.35
C SER A 99 -3.20 0.94 -11.76
N LEU A 100 -4.22 0.96 -12.64
CA LEU A 100 -4.08 1.43 -14.02
C LEU A 100 -3.74 2.93 -14.10
N GLY A 101 -4.27 3.74 -13.20
CA GLY A 101 -4.02 5.18 -13.20
C GLY A 101 -2.52 5.53 -13.17
N PRO A 102 -1.75 5.09 -12.16
CA PRO A 102 -0.30 5.25 -12.14
C PRO A 102 0.43 4.63 -13.33
N ASN A 103 0.01 3.44 -13.77
CA ASN A 103 0.68 2.73 -14.88
C ASN A 103 0.59 3.52 -16.19
N PHE A 104 -0.57 4.08 -16.50
CA PHE A 104 -0.78 4.90 -17.70
C PHE A 104 -0.44 6.38 -17.47
N GLY A 105 -0.24 6.80 -16.23
CA GLY A 105 0.11 8.17 -15.84
C GLY A 105 1.62 8.42 -15.80
N MET A 106 2.23 8.14 -14.66
CA MET A 106 3.61 8.55 -14.36
C MET A 106 4.54 7.38 -14.01
N LYS A 107 4.45 6.26 -14.52
CA LYS A 107 5.24 5.10 -14.09
C LYS A 107 4.79 4.51 -12.74
N GLY A 108 4.43 3.24 -12.73
CA GLY A 108 4.02 2.57 -11.48
C GLY A 108 4.00 1.13 -11.63
N GLY A 109 4.60 0.25 -11.97
CA GLY A 109 4.46 -1.22 -11.85
C GLY A 109 4.57 -1.66 -10.40
N ALA A 110 3.97 -2.77 -10.09
CA ALA A 110 4.02 -3.40 -8.76
C ALA A 110 4.71 -4.78 -8.79
N ALA A 111 5.48 -5.08 -9.83
CA ALA A 111 6.08 -6.41 -10.02
C ALA A 111 7.54 -6.53 -9.56
N GLY A 112 8.19 -5.44 -9.15
CA GLY A 112 9.63 -5.39 -8.91
C GLY A 112 10.40 -4.96 -10.17
N GLY A 113 11.69 -5.28 -10.27
CA GLY A 113 12.53 -4.90 -11.42
C GLY A 113 13.81 -5.74 -11.53
N GLY A 114 14.42 -5.70 -12.72
CA GLY A 114 15.61 -6.50 -13.01
C GLY A 114 15.36 -7.98 -12.84
N TYR A 115 16.27 -8.65 -12.16
CA TYR A 115 16.15 -10.09 -11.85
C TYR A 115 15.42 -10.37 -10.53
N ALA A 116 14.81 -9.37 -9.93
CA ALA A 116 13.95 -9.51 -8.75
C ALA A 116 12.52 -9.04 -9.08
N GLN A 117 11.79 -9.85 -9.83
CA GLN A 117 10.44 -9.60 -10.31
C GLN A 117 9.49 -10.75 -10.00
N VAL A 118 8.21 -10.40 -9.88
CA VAL A 118 7.07 -11.33 -9.89
C VAL A 118 6.50 -11.38 -11.31
N VAL A 119 6.16 -12.56 -11.77
CA VAL A 119 5.62 -12.81 -13.10
C VAL A 119 4.26 -13.55 -13.02
N PRO A 120 3.33 -13.28 -13.95
CA PRO A 120 3.42 -12.54 -15.21
C PRO A 120 3.31 -11.01 -15.03
N MET A 121 4.38 -10.28 -15.31
CA MET A 121 4.48 -8.85 -15.03
C MET A 121 3.48 -8.00 -15.82
N GLU A 122 3.33 -8.25 -17.13
CA GLU A 122 2.44 -7.48 -17.99
C GLU A 122 0.98 -7.57 -17.52
N GLU A 123 0.49 -8.79 -17.25
CA GLU A 123 -0.88 -9.01 -16.79
C GLU A 123 -1.14 -8.39 -15.40
N MET A 124 -0.16 -8.49 -14.49
CA MET A 124 -0.26 -7.87 -13.17
C MET A 124 -0.36 -6.34 -13.21
N ASN A 125 0.25 -5.72 -14.21
CA ASN A 125 0.25 -4.27 -14.37
C ASN A 125 -0.93 -3.75 -15.23
N LEU A 126 -1.76 -4.63 -15.78
CA LEU A 126 -2.93 -4.31 -16.60
C LEU A 126 -4.21 -4.88 -15.96
N HIS A 127 -4.82 -5.88 -16.58
CA HIS A 127 -6.00 -6.58 -16.06
C HIS A 127 -5.57 -7.93 -15.48
N PHE A 128 -5.29 -7.96 -14.20
CA PHE A 128 -4.70 -9.14 -13.55
C PHE A 128 -5.70 -10.30 -13.43
N THR A 129 -6.60 -10.25 -12.45
CA THR A 129 -7.66 -11.24 -12.24
C THR A 129 -9.05 -10.61 -12.09
N GLY A 130 -9.15 -9.30 -12.31
CA GLY A 130 -10.41 -8.56 -12.27
C GLY A 130 -10.78 -7.99 -10.89
N ASP A 131 -9.90 -8.06 -9.90
CA ASP A 131 -10.21 -7.61 -8.53
C ASP A 131 -10.54 -6.12 -8.48
N PHE A 132 -9.80 -5.28 -9.20
CA PHE A 132 -10.06 -3.84 -9.22
C PHE A 132 -11.35 -3.49 -9.97
N HIS A 133 -11.69 -4.24 -11.01
CA HIS A 133 -12.99 -4.11 -11.66
C HIS A 133 -14.13 -4.47 -10.70
N ALA A 134 -13.98 -5.55 -9.94
CA ALA A 134 -14.98 -5.96 -8.94
C ALA A 134 -15.16 -4.89 -7.86
N ILE A 135 -14.06 -4.31 -7.34
CA ILE A 135 -14.09 -3.22 -6.36
C ILE A 135 -14.80 -1.98 -6.94
N THR A 136 -14.44 -1.57 -8.15
CA THR A 136 -15.07 -0.44 -8.86
C THR A 136 -16.57 -0.67 -9.03
N SER A 137 -16.96 -1.88 -9.44
CA SER A 137 -18.38 -2.25 -9.65
C SER A 137 -19.17 -2.23 -8.34
N ALA A 138 -18.66 -2.82 -7.26
CA ALA A 138 -19.31 -2.83 -5.95
C ALA A 138 -19.46 -1.40 -5.39
N HIS A 139 -18.41 -0.59 -5.49
CA HIS A 139 -18.42 0.79 -5.04
C HIS A 139 -19.46 1.63 -5.79
N ASN A 140 -19.50 1.51 -7.12
CA ASN A 140 -20.41 2.27 -7.96
C ASN A 140 -21.87 1.77 -7.87
N LEU A 141 -22.07 0.47 -7.59
CA LEU A 141 -23.41 -0.04 -7.26
C LEU A 141 -23.98 0.70 -6.05
N LEU A 142 -23.20 0.85 -4.98
CA LEU A 142 -23.64 1.59 -3.79
C LEU A 142 -23.98 3.05 -4.14
N ALA A 143 -23.15 3.72 -4.94
CA ALA A 143 -23.44 5.08 -5.40
C ALA A 143 -24.75 5.17 -6.21
N ALA A 144 -24.99 4.21 -7.10
CA ALA A 144 -26.24 4.13 -7.87
C ALA A 144 -27.45 3.88 -6.96
N MET A 145 -27.31 3.03 -5.94
CA MET A 145 -28.40 2.72 -5.00
C MET A 145 -28.76 3.93 -4.13
N ILE A 146 -27.81 4.78 -3.77
CA ILE A 146 -28.11 6.05 -3.05
C ILE A 146 -28.99 6.95 -3.92
N ASP A 147 -28.58 7.24 -5.15
CA ASP A 147 -29.35 8.10 -6.06
C ASP A 147 -30.71 7.49 -6.41
N ASN A 148 -30.77 6.17 -6.59
CA ASN A 148 -32.04 5.45 -6.82
C ASN A 148 -33.00 5.53 -5.62
N HIS A 149 -32.47 5.43 -4.38
CA HIS A 149 -33.27 5.56 -3.18
C HIS A 149 -33.90 6.95 -3.07
N ILE A 150 -33.13 7.99 -3.38
CA ILE A 150 -33.64 9.38 -3.40
C ILE A 150 -34.71 9.56 -4.49
N TYR A 151 -34.46 9.00 -5.68
CA TYR A 151 -35.40 9.06 -6.81
C TYR A 151 -36.77 8.48 -6.46
N TRP A 152 -36.83 7.35 -5.75
CA TRP A 152 -38.05 6.63 -5.41
C TRP A 152 -38.66 7.03 -4.05
N GLY A 153 -38.43 8.26 -3.60
CA GLY A 153 -39.16 8.86 -2.47
C GLY A 153 -38.35 9.02 -1.19
N ASN A 154 -37.06 8.66 -1.18
CA ASN A 154 -36.13 8.98 -0.08
C ASN A 154 -36.65 8.61 1.32
N ALA A 155 -37.10 7.38 1.51
CA ALA A 155 -37.68 6.91 2.77
C ALA A 155 -36.74 6.99 3.98
N LEU A 156 -35.41 7.05 3.74
CA LEU A 156 -34.38 7.23 4.78
C LEU A 156 -34.13 8.70 5.14
N ASP A 157 -34.85 9.65 4.53
CA ASP A 157 -34.69 11.09 4.75
C ASP A 157 -33.25 11.59 4.54
N ILE A 158 -32.56 11.08 3.52
CA ILE A 158 -31.21 11.51 3.17
C ILE A 158 -31.24 13.01 2.80
N ASP A 159 -30.37 13.81 3.42
CA ASP A 159 -30.11 15.17 2.97
C ASP A 159 -29.18 15.10 1.75
N GLU A 160 -29.67 15.45 0.58
CA GLU A 160 -28.98 15.37 -0.70
C GLU A 160 -27.68 16.18 -0.73
N ARG A 161 -27.54 17.17 0.18
CA ARG A 161 -26.34 17.99 0.39
C ARG A 161 -25.30 17.31 1.27
N ARG A 162 -25.66 16.18 1.90
CA ARG A 162 -24.86 15.46 2.88
C ARG A 162 -24.54 14.04 2.45
N ILE A 163 -24.56 13.77 1.15
CA ILE A 163 -24.08 12.53 0.58
C ILE A 163 -22.55 12.60 0.55
N VAL A 164 -21.88 11.68 1.27
CA VAL A 164 -20.42 11.62 1.38
C VAL A 164 -19.79 10.57 0.46
N TRP A 165 -20.63 9.75 -0.21
CA TRP A 165 -20.20 8.70 -1.10
C TRP A 165 -20.09 9.20 -2.54
N ARG A 166 -18.89 9.09 -3.11
CA ARG A 166 -18.58 9.46 -4.50
C ARG A 166 -18.61 8.20 -5.38
N ARG A 167 -18.37 8.34 -6.67
CA ARG A 167 -18.09 7.22 -7.57
C ARG A 167 -16.60 6.98 -7.68
N VAL A 168 -16.19 5.88 -8.29
CA VAL A 168 -14.77 5.59 -8.54
C VAL A 168 -14.52 5.09 -9.96
N ILE A 169 -13.28 5.29 -10.39
CA ILE A 169 -12.72 4.73 -11.62
C ILE A 169 -11.23 4.48 -11.40
N ASP A 170 -10.69 3.38 -11.94
CA ASP A 170 -9.26 3.08 -11.80
C ASP A 170 -8.46 3.73 -12.94
N MET A 171 -8.50 5.05 -12.99
CA MET A 171 -7.78 5.87 -13.95
C MET A 171 -7.51 7.26 -13.38
N ASN A 172 -6.42 7.90 -13.80
CA ASN A 172 -6.13 9.29 -13.47
C ASN A 172 -6.91 10.22 -14.37
N ASP A 173 -7.93 10.89 -13.84
CA ASP A 173 -8.77 11.82 -14.61
C ASP A 173 -9.18 13.04 -13.79
N ARG A 174 -8.44 14.15 -13.96
CA ARG A 174 -8.73 15.40 -13.21
C ARG A 174 -10.07 16.03 -13.54
N ALA A 175 -10.64 15.74 -14.72
CA ALA A 175 -11.94 16.28 -15.12
C ALA A 175 -13.11 15.72 -14.29
N LEU A 176 -12.91 14.57 -13.66
CA LEU A 176 -13.91 13.91 -12.83
C LEU A 176 -13.86 14.31 -11.34
N ARG A 177 -12.96 15.20 -10.93
CA ARG A 177 -12.84 15.63 -9.52
C ARG A 177 -14.12 16.22 -8.99
N ASP A 178 -14.74 17.09 -9.78
CA ASP A 178 -16.01 17.75 -9.45
C ASP A 178 -16.91 17.76 -10.68
N ILE A 179 -18.08 17.14 -10.55
CA ILE A 179 -19.07 17.01 -11.62
C ILE A 179 -20.47 17.25 -11.06
N VAL A 180 -21.42 17.46 -11.93
CA VAL A 180 -22.85 17.45 -11.61
C VAL A 180 -23.47 16.20 -12.21
N VAL A 181 -24.16 15.42 -11.38
CA VAL A 181 -24.91 14.24 -11.81
C VAL A 181 -26.40 14.56 -11.95
N SER A 182 -27.16 13.66 -12.59
CA SER A 182 -28.62 13.72 -12.76
C SER A 182 -29.12 14.94 -13.57
N LEU A 183 -28.30 15.46 -14.49
CA LEU A 183 -28.78 16.44 -15.48
C LEU A 183 -29.70 15.78 -16.51
N GLY A 184 -30.56 16.56 -17.16
CA GLY A 184 -31.46 16.08 -18.21
C GLY A 184 -32.92 15.97 -17.78
N GLY A 185 -33.30 16.55 -16.67
CA GLY A 185 -34.66 16.65 -16.18
C GLY A 185 -35.03 15.59 -15.15
N VAL A 186 -36.31 15.63 -14.72
CA VAL A 186 -36.81 14.85 -13.57
C VAL A 186 -36.68 13.35 -13.73
N ALA A 187 -36.64 12.84 -14.95
CA ALA A 187 -36.44 11.40 -15.21
C ALA A 187 -35.07 10.89 -14.82
N ASN A 188 -34.08 11.76 -14.69
CA ASN A 188 -32.71 11.41 -14.34
C ASN A 188 -32.38 11.57 -12.84
N GLY A 189 -33.32 12.04 -12.05
CA GLY A 189 -33.19 12.17 -10.61
C GLY A 189 -32.92 13.60 -10.14
N PHE A 190 -32.24 13.74 -9.01
CA PHE A 190 -31.99 15.01 -8.35
C PHE A 190 -30.60 15.54 -8.70
N PRO A 191 -30.46 16.68 -9.41
CA PRO A 191 -29.14 17.24 -9.74
C PRO A 191 -28.36 17.63 -8.51
N ARG A 192 -27.12 17.13 -8.41
CA ARG A 192 -26.22 17.47 -7.30
C ARG A 192 -24.75 17.44 -7.73
N GLN A 193 -23.95 18.22 -7.03
CA GLN A 193 -22.49 18.14 -7.18
C GLN A 193 -21.96 16.86 -6.52
N THR A 194 -21.01 16.22 -7.17
CA THR A 194 -20.26 15.06 -6.69
C THR A 194 -18.93 14.97 -7.44
N GLY A 195 -18.32 13.79 -7.49
CA GLY A 195 -17.10 13.53 -8.25
C GLY A 195 -16.74 12.07 -8.25
N PHE A 196 -15.55 11.77 -8.76
CA PHE A 196 -14.94 10.46 -8.73
C PHE A 196 -13.66 10.49 -7.90
N ASP A 197 -13.40 9.40 -7.20
CA ASP A 197 -12.09 9.09 -6.64
C ASP A 197 -11.46 7.95 -7.47
N ILE A 198 -10.14 7.77 -7.36
CA ILE A 198 -9.51 6.60 -7.97
C ILE A 198 -9.83 5.35 -7.14
N THR A 199 -10.07 4.22 -7.77
CA THR A 199 -10.50 2.97 -7.11
C THR A 199 -9.62 2.59 -5.92
N VAL A 200 -8.30 2.76 -6.02
CA VAL A 200 -7.33 2.45 -4.96
C VAL A 200 -7.35 3.41 -3.76
N ALA A 201 -8.06 4.53 -3.86
CA ALA A 201 -8.32 5.44 -2.73
C ALA A 201 -9.66 5.17 -2.04
N SER A 202 -10.45 4.23 -2.55
CA SER A 202 -11.81 3.96 -2.05
C SER A 202 -11.82 3.22 -0.71
N GLU A 203 -12.89 3.44 0.06
CA GLU A 203 -13.13 2.68 1.29
C GLU A 203 -13.39 1.20 0.99
N VAL A 204 -14.03 0.86 -0.15
CA VAL A 204 -14.25 -0.55 -0.55
C VAL A 204 -12.93 -1.28 -0.75
N MET A 205 -11.93 -0.64 -1.37
CA MET A 205 -10.57 -1.20 -1.47
C MET A 205 -9.96 -1.45 -0.08
N ALA A 206 -10.07 -0.49 0.82
CA ALA A 206 -9.56 -0.62 2.19
C ALA A 206 -10.29 -1.73 2.96
N ILE A 207 -11.60 -1.85 2.80
CA ILE A 207 -12.42 -2.90 3.41
C ILE A 207 -11.98 -4.28 2.92
N LEU A 208 -11.86 -4.49 1.60
CA LEU A 208 -11.40 -5.75 1.03
C LEU A 208 -10.03 -6.14 1.59
N CYS A 209 -9.12 -5.18 1.73
CA CYS A 209 -7.77 -5.42 2.25
C CYS A 209 -7.72 -5.68 3.76
N LEU A 210 -8.72 -5.26 4.54
CA LEU A 210 -8.78 -5.45 5.99
C LEU A 210 -9.72 -6.58 6.42
N ALA A 211 -10.61 -7.03 5.55
CA ALA A 211 -11.52 -8.13 5.82
C ALA A 211 -10.78 -9.47 5.94
N ARG A 212 -11.28 -10.34 6.82
CA ARG A 212 -10.68 -11.65 7.13
C ARG A 212 -11.36 -12.81 6.39
N ASP A 213 -12.64 -12.65 6.08
CA ASP A 213 -13.47 -13.61 5.37
C ASP A 213 -14.69 -12.89 4.76
N LEU A 214 -15.55 -13.64 4.06
CA LEU A 214 -16.73 -13.07 3.40
C LEU A 214 -17.76 -12.50 4.39
N ALA A 215 -17.91 -13.08 5.57
CA ALA A 215 -18.83 -12.57 6.57
C ALA A 215 -18.34 -11.24 7.17
N ASP A 216 -17.04 -11.13 7.46
CA ASP A 216 -16.40 -9.88 7.88
C ASP A 216 -16.46 -8.82 6.76
N LEU A 217 -16.29 -9.23 5.49
CA LEU A 217 -16.45 -8.36 4.33
C LEU A 217 -17.86 -7.76 4.27
N GLU A 218 -18.89 -8.58 4.30
CA GLU A 218 -20.29 -8.14 4.24
C GLU A 218 -20.64 -7.18 5.38
N LYS A 219 -20.25 -7.55 6.62
CA LYS A 219 -20.44 -6.69 7.78
C LYS A 219 -19.80 -5.31 7.60
N ARG A 220 -18.54 -5.27 7.16
CA ARG A 220 -17.81 -4.02 6.94
C ARG A 220 -18.42 -3.18 5.82
N LEU A 221 -18.85 -3.81 4.73
CA LEU A 221 -19.57 -3.12 3.65
C LEU A 221 -20.87 -2.50 4.15
N GLY A 222 -21.62 -3.21 5.00
CA GLY A 222 -22.82 -2.71 5.63
C GLY A 222 -22.59 -1.52 6.56
N ASP A 223 -21.43 -1.43 7.19
CA ASP A 223 -21.05 -0.37 8.11
C ASP A 223 -20.58 0.94 7.43
N ILE A 224 -20.42 0.96 6.10
CA ILE A 224 -20.08 2.17 5.34
C ILE A 224 -21.13 3.26 5.60
N VAL A 225 -20.68 4.45 6.00
CA VAL A 225 -21.52 5.66 6.06
C VAL A 225 -21.58 6.30 4.68
N VAL A 226 -22.75 6.39 4.10
CA VAL A 226 -22.97 6.89 2.72
C VAL A 226 -23.48 8.33 2.67
N ALA A 227 -24.21 8.74 3.70
CA ALA A 227 -24.87 10.04 3.78
C ALA A 227 -25.29 10.34 5.22
N TYR A 228 -25.85 11.53 5.42
CA TYR A 228 -26.54 11.91 6.66
C TYR A 228 -27.96 12.38 6.36
N THR A 229 -28.87 12.14 7.30
CA THR A 229 -30.22 12.68 7.25
C THR A 229 -30.22 14.20 7.49
N ARG A 230 -31.38 14.84 7.31
CA ARG A 230 -31.58 16.27 7.64
C ARG A 230 -31.35 16.54 9.13
N GLU A 231 -31.59 15.55 9.99
CA GLU A 231 -31.27 15.58 11.43
C GLU A 231 -29.80 15.23 11.74
N LYS A 232 -28.94 15.05 10.72
CA LYS A 232 -27.52 14.69 10.83
C LYS A 232 -27.28 13.27 11.39
N LYS A 233 -28.22 12.38 11.31
CA LYS A 233 -28.04 10.96 11.64
C LYS A 233 -27.34 10.25 10.47
N PRO A 234 -26.35 9.36 10.72
CA PRO A 234 -25.70 8.64 9.65
C PRO A 234 -26.66 7.65 8.98
N VAL A 235 -26.51 7.52 7.66
CA VAL A 235 -27.15 6.49 6.84
C VAL A 235 -26.07 5.54 6.36
N TYR A 236 -26.30 4.25 6.54
CA TYR A 236 -25.33 3.20 6.24
C TYR A 236 -25.70 2.44 4.97
N ALA A 237 -24.73 1.77 4.36
CA ALA A 237 -24.96 0.92 3.20
C ALA A 237 -25.97 -0.20 3.49
N ARG A 238 -25.98 -0.76 4.72
CA ARG A 238 -26.99 -1.76 5.15
C ARG A 238 -28.41 -1.20 5.19
N ASP A 239 -28.59 0.08 5.46
CA ASP A 239 -29.92 0.71 5.45
C ASP A 239 -30.50 0.74 4.04
N LEU A 240 -29.63 0.80 3.03
CA LEU A 240 -29.96 0.65 1.61
C LEU A 240 -30.01 -0.82 1.16
N LYS A 241 -29.67 -1.77 2.03
CA LYS A 241 -29.56 -3.23 1.72
C LYS A 241 -28.58 -3.51 0.58
N ALA A 242 -27.49 -2.74 0.51
CA ALA A 242 -26.49 -2.84 -0.57
C ALA A 242 -25.38 -3.86 -0.28
N ASP A 243 -25.10 -4.12 1.00
CA ASP A 243 -24.01 -4.93 1.52
C ASP A 243 -23.96 -6.35 0.92
N GLY A 244 -25.09 -7.03 0.84
CA GLY A 244 -25.17 -8.37 0.25
C GLY A 244 -24.80 -8.38 -1.24
N ALA A 245 -25.35 -7.47 -2.04
CA ALA A 245 -25.03 -7.38 -3.48
C ALA A 245 -23.57 -6.98 -3.73
N MET A 246 -23.05 -6.05 -2.93
CA MET A 246 -21.63 -5.67 -2.98
C MET A 246 -20.74 -6.88 -2.65
N THR A 247 -21.08 -7.67 -1.65
CA THR A 247 -20.34 -8.88 -1.26
C THR A 247 -20.32 -9.90 -2.39
N VAL A 248 -21.44 -10.10 -3.09
CA VAL A 248 -21.52 -10.99 -4.25
C VAL A 248 -20.56 -10.55 -5.36
N LEU A 249 -20.50 -9.24 -5.66
CA LEU A 249 -19.56 -8.69 -6.64
C LEU A 249 -18.09 -8.88 -6.23
N LEU A 250 -17.80 -8.89 -4.94
CA LEU A 250 -16.45 -8.99 -4.38
C LEU A 250 -16.03 -10.43 -4.01
N LYS A 251 -16.94 -11.41 -4.14
CA LYS A 251 -16.70 -12.78 -3.66
C LYS A 251 -15.41 -13.39 -4.19
N ASP A 252 -15.17 -13.30 -5.49
CA ASP A 252 -13.98 -13.86 -6.11
C ASP A 252 -12.75 -12.96 -5.90
N ALA A 253 -12.95 -11.64 -5.87
CA ALA A 253 -11.89 -10.67 -5.55
C ALA A 253 -11.35 -10.81 -4.12
N MET A 254 -12.12 -11.38 -3.20
CA MET A 254 -11.67 -11.64 -1.82
C MET A 254 -10.63 -12.76 -1.72
N GLN A 255 -10.49 -13.60 -2.73
CA GLN A 255 -9.50 -14.67 -2.77
C GLN A 255 -8.13 -14.14 -3.19
N PRO A 256 -7.05 -14.40 -2.42
CA PRO A 256 -5.70 -13.98 -2.79
C PRO A 256 -5.23 -14.59 -4.11
N ASN A 257 -4.47 -13.83 -4.88
CA ASN A 257 -3.87 -14.29 -6.12
C ASN A 257 -2.49 -14.88 -5.87
N LEU A 258 -2.28 -16.12 -6.31
CA LEU A 258 -0.99 -16.79 -6.32
C LEU A 258 -0.31 -16.60 -7.67
N VAL A 259 0.94 -16.18 -7.63
CA VAL A 259 1.87 -16.05 -8.75
C VAL A 259 3.26 -16.52 -8.33
N GLN A 260 4.28 -16.27 -9.14
CA GLN A 260 5.65 -16.70 -8.86
C GLN A 260 6.67 -15.60 -9.13
N THR A 261 7.83 -15.69 -8.50
CA THR A 261 9.00 -14.86 -8.85
C THR A 261 9.70 -15.43 -10.10
N LEU A 262 10.64 -14.67 -10.66
CA LEU A 262 11.51 -15.18 -11.75
C LEU A 262 12.25 -16.47 -11.36
N GLU A 263 12.50 -16.67 -10.08
CA GLU A 263 13.15 -17.88 -9.54
C GLU A 263 12.15 -18.98 -9.12
N ASN A 264 10.88 -18.85 -9.55
CA ASN A 264 9.77 -19.78 -9.30
C ASN A 264 9.43 -19.93 -7.80
N ASN A 265 9.66 -18.93 -6.99
CA ASN A 265 9.19 -18.90 -5.61
C ASN A 265 7.77 -18.33 -5.52
N PRO A 266 6.96 -18.77 -4.55
CA PRO A 266 5.57 -18.33 -4.47
C PRO A 266 5.46 -16.87 -4.04
N ALA A 267 4.53 -16.16 -4.67
CA ALA A 267 4.17 -14.80 -4.30
C ALA A 267 2.65 -14.63 -4.31
N PHE A 268 2.12 -13.90 -3.33
CA PHE A 268 0.73 -13.48 -3.28
C PHE A 268 0.62 -12.02 -3.66
N VAL A 269 -0.29 -11.72 -4.58
CA VAL A 269 -0.59 -10.36 -5.03
C VAL A 269 -2.06 -10.10 -4.79
N HIS A 270 -2.40 -9.19 -3.87
CA HIS A 270 -3.79 -9.01 -3.49
C HIS A 270 -4.07 -7.64 -2.88
N GLY A 271 -5.03 -6.91 -3.47
CA GLY A 271 -5.40 -5.57 -3.07
C GLY A 271 -4.33 -4.52 -3.38
N GLY A 272 -4.71 -3.24 -3.42
CA GLY A 272 -3.79 -2.17 -3.80
C GLY A 272 -4.14 -0.80 -3.23
N PRO A 273 -4.47 -0.65 -1.93
CA PRO A 273 -4.80 0.65 -1.37
C PRO A 273 -3.59 1.59 -1.42
N PHE A 274 -3.81 2.87 -1.74
CA PHE A 274 -2.75 3.88 -1.72
C PHE A 274 -2.30 4.16 -0.28
N ALA A 275 -0.99 4.42 -0.11
CA ALA A 275 -0.41 4.65 1.21
C ALA A 275 -0.48 6.11 1.67
N ASN A 276 -0.72 7.07 0.78
CA ASN A 276 -0.85 8.48 1.12
C ASN A 276 -2.29 8.90 1.46
N ILE A 277 -3.26 8.00 1.34
CA ILE A 277 -4.67 8.27 1.65
C ILE A 277 -5.41 7.09 2.29
N ALA A 278 -4.90 5.89 2.14
CA ALA A 278 -5.37 4.66 2.79
C ALA A 278 -4.19 3.98 3.49
N HIS A 279 -4.36 2.74 3.96
CA HIS A 279 -3.34 2.07 4.76
C HIS A 279 -2.15 1.50 3.95
N GLY A 280 -2.21 1.48 2.64
CA GLY A 280 -1.05 1.26 1.77
C GLY A 280 -0.38 -0.11 1.81
N CYS A 281 -1.12 -1.16 2.19
CA CYS A 281 -0.60 -2.51 2.35
C CYS A 281 -1.47 -3.50 1.57
N ASN A 282 -0.90 -4.65 1.19
CA ASN A 282 -1.69 -5.77 0.67
C ASN A 282 -2.67 -6.29 1.72
N SER A 283 -3.57 -7.18 1.32
CA SER A 283 -4.67 -7.64 2.17
C SER A 283 -4.22 -8.41 3.41
N VAL A 284 -5.03 -8.35 4.46
CA VAL A 284 -4.89 -9.17 5.67
C VAL A 284 -4.99 -10.65 5.31
N ILE A 285 -5.98 -11.03 4.49
CA ILE A 285 -6.19 -12.44 4.12
C ILE A 285 -4.99 -13.03 3.37
N ALA A 286 -4.35 -12.29 2.47
CA ALA A 286 -3.13 -12.76 1.79
C ALA A 286 -1.96 -12.93 2.77
N THR A 287 -1.72 -11.95 3.65
CA THR A 287 -0.63 -12.01 4.63
C THR A 287 -0.84 -13.13 5.65
N THR A 288 -2.05 -13.29 6.20
CA THR A 288 -2.34 -14.34 7.17
C THR A 288 -2.29 -15.73 6.55
N THR A 289 -2.78 -15.89 5.32
CA THR A 289 -2.65 -17.14 4.57
C THR A 289 -1.19 -17.51 4.33
N ALA A 290 -0.37 -16.54 3.90
CA ALA A 290 1.05 -16.75 3.68
C ALA A 290 1.79 -17.16 4.96
N LEU A 291 1.46 -16.54 6.10
CA LEU A 291 2.02 -16.88 7.41
C LEU A 291 1.74 -18.33 7.83
N LYS A 292 0.59 -18.89 7.43
CA LYS A 292 0.26 -20.30 7.68
C LYS A 292 0.95 -21.30 6.75
N LEU A 293 1.49 -20.82 5.63
CA LEU A 293 2.06 -21.66 4.57
C LEU A 293 3.59 -21.56 4.47
N GLY A 294 4.18 -20.45 4.91
CA GLY A 294 5.62 -20.21 4.86
C GLY A 294 6.27 -20.06 6.24
N GLU A 295 7.56 -20.31 6.32
CA GLU A 295 8.37 -20.00 7.52
C GLU A 295 8.62 -18.50 7.66
N TYR A 296 8.74 -17.82 6.52
CA TYR A 296 8.92 -16.37 6.40
C TYR A 296 7.94 -15.78 5.41
N VAL A 297 7.36 -14.65 5.75
CA VAL A 297 6.54 -13.85 4.85
C VAL A 297 7.17 -12.48 4.71
N VAL A 298 7.52 -12.12 3.49
CA VAL A 298 8.08 -10.82 3.16
C VAL A 298 6.99 -9.97 2.54
N THR A 299 6.60 -8.91 3.21
CA THR A 299 5.58 -7.97 2.74
C THR A 299 6.12 -6.55 2.72
N GLU A 300 5.41 -5.65 2.05
CA GLU A 300 5.79 -4.24 1.97
C GLU A 300 4.66 -3.30 2.36
N ALA A 301 5.04 -2.08 2.71
CA ALA A 301 4.13 -0.96 2.88
C ALA A 301 4.48 0.17 1.90
N GLY A 302 3.49 0.92 1.43
CA GLY A 302 3.69 1.95 0.41
C GLY A 302 4.52 3.13 0.89
N PHE A 303 5.34 3.70 0.03
CA PHE A 303 6.20 4.86 0.28
C PHE A 303 7.22 4.64 1.42
N GLY A 304 7.51 5.68 2.19
CA GLY A 304 8.42 5.63 3.33
C GLY A 304 7.77 5.09 4.61
N PHE A 305 8.61 4.86 5.61
CA PHE A 305 8.14 4.38 6.91
C PHE A 305 7.09 5.30 7.52
N ASP A 306 7.28 6.61 7.40
CA ASP A 306 6.42 7.65 7.96
C ASP A 306 4.97 7.63 7.45
N LEU A 307 4.71 6.94 6.35
CA LEU A 307 3.37 6.76 5.80
C LEU A 307 2.94 5.29 5.82
N GLY A 308 3.50 4.48 4.93
CA GLY A 308 3.02 3.13 4.73
C GLY A 308 3.31 2.21 5.91
N ALA A 309 4.52 2.23 6.45
CA ALA A 309 4.90 1.34 7.55
C ALA A 309 4.24 1.73 8.88
N GLU A 310 4.08 3.02 9.16
CA GLU A 310 3.30 3.47 10.32
C GLU A 310 1.88 2.90 10.26
N LYS A 311 1.20 3.00 9.11
CA LYS A 311 -0.15 2.46 8.91
C LYS A 311 -0.19 0.94 8.90
N PHE A 312 0.85 0.29 8.39
CA PHE A 312 1.00 -1.16 8.50
C PHE A 312 1.00 -1.59 9.97
N PHE A 313 1.71 -0.88 10.82
CA PHE A 313 1.78 -1.18 12.26
C PHE A 313 0.50 -0.77 12.99
N ASP A 314 0.08 0.50 12.86
CA ASP A 314 -1.03 1.04 13.65
C ASP A 314 -2.42 0.70 13.11
N ILE A 315 -2.55 0.32 11.84
CA ILE A 315 -3.83 -0.09 11.26
C ILE A 315 -3.86 -1.59 11.00
N LYS A 316 -3.03 -2.10 10.08
CA LYS A 316 -3.11 -3.51 9.65
C LYS A 316 -2.72 -4.48 10.75
N CYS A 317 -1.57 -4.30 11.39
CA CYS A 317 -1.12 -5.19 12.46
C CYS A 317 -2.04 -5.14 13.67
N ARG A 318 -2.48 -3.93 14.06
CA ARG A 318 -3.45 -3.74 15.15
C ARG A 318 -4.74 -4.52 14.91
N LYS A 319 -5.35 -4.35 13.72
CA LYS A 319 -6.64 -4.99 13.39
C LYS A 319 -6.56 -6.49 13.17
N ALA A 320 -5.45 -6.98 12.68
CA ALA A 320 -5.26 -8.39 12.33
C ALA A 320 -4.48 -9.19 13.40
N GLY A 321 -4.00 -8.54 14.46
CA GLY A 321 -3.20 -9.18 15.51
C GLY A 321 -1.83 -9.63 15.01
N LEU A 322 -1.30 -9.01 13.95
CA LEU A 322 0.00 -9.37 13.36
C LEU A 322 1.15 -8.83 14.21
N LYS A 323 2.23 -9.61 14.30
CA LYS A 323 3.45 -9.24 15.04
C LYS A 323 4.65 -9.33 14.12
N PRO A 324 5.14 -8.20 13.58
CA PRO A 324 6.34 -8.17 12.74
C PRO A 324 7.56 -8.67 13.53
N ALA A 325 8.32 -9.60 12.93
CA ALA A 325 9.52 -10.16 13.54
C ALA A 325 10.77 -9.29 13.25
N ALA A 326 10.80 -8.65 12.10
CA ALA A 326 11.85 -7.72 11.70
C ALA A 326 11.37 -6.76 10.62
N ALA A 327 12.06 -5.64 10.45
CA ALA A 327 11.82 -4.68 9.38
C ALA A 327 13.13 -4.42 8.59
N VAL A 328 12.97 -4.22 7.29
CA VAL A 328 14.02 -3.81 6.36
C VAL A 328 13.70 -2.41 5.85
N ILE A 329 14.63 -1.47 6.00
CA ILE A 329 14.51 -0.13 5.40
C ILE A 329 15.36 -0.10 4.13
N VAL A 330 14.72 0.11 3.00
CA VAL A 330 15.42 0.30 1.72
C VAL A 330 15.90 1.73 1.61
N ALA A 331 17.17 1.90 1.34
CA ALA A 331 17.81 3.17 1.07
C ALA A 331 18.69 3.08 -0.18
N THR A 332 18.96 4.23 -0.81
CA THR A 332 19.88 4.32 -1.94
C THR A 332 20.85 5.47 -1.73
N VAL A 333 22.07 5.35 -2.24
CA VAL A 333 23.06 6.44 -2.26
C VAL A 333 22.46 7.66 -2.98
N ARG A 334 21.75 7.45 -4.08
CA ARG A 334 21.06 8.51 -4.83
C ARG A 334 20.07 9.30 -3.99
N ALA A 335 19.26 8.61 -3.19
CA ALA A 335 18.29 9.25 -2.30
C ALA A 335 18.99 10.03 -1.18
N MET A 336 20.09 9.51 -0.64
CA MET A 336 20.89 10.26 0.34
C MET A 336 21.46 11.54 -0.28
N LYS A 337 22.04 11.47 -1.49
CA LYS A 337 22.50 12.67 -2.21
C LYS A 337 21.38 13.69 -2.43
N MET A 338 20.19 13.25 -2.84
CA MET A 338 19.05 14.14 -3.03
C MET A 338 18.58 14.79 -1.72
N ASN A 339 18.54 14.04 -0.63
CA ASN A 339 18.26 14.59 0.70
C ASN A 339 19.38 15.53 1.18
N GLY A 340 20.60 15.36 0.68
CA GLY A 340 21.74 16.26 0.90
C GLY A 340 21.78 17.48 -0.02
N GLY A 341 20.78 17.63 -0.92
CA GLY A 341 20.62 18.82 -1.79
C GLY A 341 21.14 18.65 -3.22
N VAL A 342 21.58 17.46 -3.65
CA VAL A 342 22.02 17.20 -5.03
C VAL A 342 20.81 17.10 -5.96
N LEU A 343 20.88 17.73 -7.12
CA LEU A 343 19.85 17.65 -8.15
C LEU A 343 19.85 16.29 -8.86
N LYS A 344 18.69 15.87 -9.38
CA LYS A 344 18.55 14.58 -10.07
C LYS A 344 19.53 14.39 -11.22
N ALA A 345 19.85 15.47 -11.95
CA ALA A 345 20.79 15.43 -13.09
C ALA A 345 22.24 15.12 -12.68
N ASP A 346 22.61 15.42 -11.44
CA ASP A 346 24.01 15.36 -10.95
C ASP A 346 24.27 14.11 -10.08
N LEU A 347 23.30 13.21 -9.95
CA LEU A 347 23.39 12.02 -9.08
C LEU A 347 24.47 11.01 -9.51
N GLY A 348 24.96 11.08 -10.75
CA GLY A 348 26.00 10.20 -11.27
C GLY A 348 27.40 10.50 -10.74
N ALA A 349 27.66 11.72 -10.24
CA ALA A 349 28.96 12.11 -9.70
C ALA A 349 29.07 11.72 -8.21
N GLU A 350 30.27 11.29 -7.78
CA GLU A 350 30.55 11.02 -6.37
C GLU A 350 30.36 12.30 -5.53
N ASN A 351 29.65 12.17 -4.40
CA ASN A 351 29.48 13.27 -3.45
C ASN A 351 29.22 12.73 -2.04
N VAL A 352 30.30 12.33 -1.37
CA VAL A 352 30.25 11.79 0.00
C VAL A 352 29.67 12.77 1.01
N GLU A 353 29.98 14.05 0.89
CA GLU A 353 29.47 15.08 1.81
C GLU A 353 27.94 15.26 1.68
N ALA A 354 27.41 15.22 0.46
CA ALA A 354 25.97 15.23 0.27
C ALA A 354 25.29 13.97 0.83
N VAL A 355 25.92 12.80 0.69
CA VAL A 355 25.45 11.55 1.30
C VAL A 355 25.35 11.70 2.82
N LYS A 356 26.41 12.17 3.48
CA LYS A 356 26.43 12.41 4.94
C LYS A 356 25.34 13.38 5.37
N LYS A 357 25.16 14.48 4.62
CA LYS A 357 24.12 15.48 4.89
C LYS A 357 22.70 14.92 4.74
N GLY A 358 22.50 13.96 3.84
CA GLY A 358 21.19 13.32 3.59
C GLY A 358 20.86 12.17 4.53
N CYS A 359 21.85 11.55 5.15
CA CYS A 359 21.68 10.41 6.06
C CYS A 359 20.73 10.64 7.24
N PRO A 360 20.55 11.84 7.82
CA PRO A 360 19.55 12.07 8.87
C PRO A 360 18.11 11.68 8.49
N ASN A 361 17.74 11.72 7.22
CA ASN A 361 16.45 11.19 6.75
C ASN A 361 16.34 9.69 7.05
N LEU A 362 17.34 8.92 6.69
CA LEU A 362 17.41 7.47 7.00
C LEU A 362 17.45 7.23 8.51
N GLY A 363 18.21 8.03 9.26
CA GLY A 363 18.31 7.92 10.72
C GLY A 363 16.95 8.07 11.41
N ARG A 364 16.11 9.00 10.95
CA ARG A 364 14.74 9.15 11.47
C ARG A 364 13.87 7.94 11.20
N HIS A 365 13.95 7.35 10.01
CA HIS A 365 13.23 6.12 9.70
C HIS A 365 13.69 4.93 10.56
N ILE A 366 15.00 4.80 10.83
CA ILE A 366 15.54 3.79 11.75
C ILE A 366 14.97 3.98 13.16
N ALA A 367 15.02 5.21 13.67
CA ALA A 367 14.48 5.55 14.99
C ALA A 367 12.97 5.24 15.09
N ASN A 368 12.21 5.54 14.04
CA ASN A 368 10.79 5.24 13.97
C ASN A 368 10.50 3.74 14.05
N VAL A 369 11.21 2.88 13.31
CA VAL A 369 11.06 1.41 13.42
C VAL A 369 11.35 0.94 14.83
N LYS A 370 12.47 1.39 15.40
CA LYS A 370 12.86 1.03 16.78
C LYS A 370 11.84 1.48 17.80
N GLY A 371 11.18 2.63 17.57
CA GLY A 371 10.13 3.16 18.42
C GLY A 371 8.89 2.26 18.53
N PHE A 372 8.66 1.37 17.57
CA PHE A 372 7.64 0.32 17.62
C PHE A 372 8.15 -1.00 18.24
N GLY A 373 9.42 -1.07 18.65
CA GLY A 373 10.03 -2.27 19.25
C GLY A 373 10.40 -3.37 18.25
N VAL A 374 10.50 -3.06 16.97
CA VAL A 374 10.81 -4.03 15.90
C VAL A 374 12.31 -3.97 15.56
N PRO A 375 13.00 -5.13 15.48
CA PRO A 375 14.38 -5.18 15.00
C PRO A 375 14.48 -4.68 13.55
N VAL A 376 15.56 -3.96 13.23
CA VAL A 376 15.71 -3.30 11.92
C VAL A 376 17.09 -3.52 11.30
N VAL A 377 17.11 -3.69 9.98
CA VAL A 377 18.28 -3.68 9.12
C VAL A 377 18.03 -2.75 7.93
N VAL A 378 19.08 -2.13 7.40
CA VAL A 378 19.03 -1.28 6.22
C VAL A 378 19.54 -2.06 5.00
N ALA A 379 18.74 -2.08 3.93
CA ALA A 379 19.14 -2.58 2.62
C ALA A 379 19.59 -1.40 1.75
N ILE A 380 20.87 -1.33 1.39
CA ILE A 380 21.36 -0.37 0.41
C ILE A 380 21.12 -0.99 -0.98
N ASN A 381 20.11 -0.52 -1.69
CA ASN A 381 19.83 -0.94 -3.06
C ASN A 381 20.85 -0.28 -3.99
N HIS A 382 21.76 -1.08 -4.53
CA HIS A 382 22.93 -0.63 -5.28
C HIS A 382 22.58 -0.20 -6.70
N PHE A 383 23.12 0.94 -7.10
CA PHE A 383 23.16 1.42 -8.49
C PHE A 383 24.59 1.45 -9.00
N GLY A 384 24.79 1.23 -10.30
CA GLY A 384 26.11 1.13 -10.91
C GLY A 384 26.99 2.40 -10.82
N THR A 385 26.40 3.52 -10.43
CA THR A 385 27.10 4.81 -10.18
C THR A 385 27.51 5.02 -8.73
N ASP A 386 27.12 4.12 -7.81
CA ASP A 386 27.43 4.25 -6.40
C ASP A 386 28.92 3.93 -6.16
N THR A 387 29.64 4.78 -5.44
CA THR A 387 31.05 4.56 -5.12
C THR A 387 31.21 3.88 -3.76
N GLU A 388 32.34 3.21 -3.58
CA GLU A 388 32.68 2.55 -2.28
C GLU A 388 32.73 3.57 -1.13
N ALA A 389 33.21 4.80 -1.38
CA ALA A 389 33.25 5.86 -0.38
C ALA A 389 31.86 6.31 0.06
N GLU A 390 30.92 6.44 -0.88
CA GLU A 390 29.52 6.80 -0.61
C GLU A 390 28.82 5.68 0.16
N ILE A 391 29.00 4.43 -0.24
CA ILE A 391 28.43 3.26 0.45
C ILE A 391 29.00 3.15 1.88
N ALA A 392 30.30 3.36 2.05
CA ALA A 392 30.95 3.35 3.37
C ALA A 392 30.38 4.45 4.29
N ALA A 393 30.10 5.64 3.76
CA ALA A 393 29.50 6.73 4.53
C ALA A 393 28.09 6.36 5.04
N VAL A 394 27.26 5.74 4.20
CA VAL A 394 25.93 5.25 4.64
C VAL A 394 26.06 4.17 5.71
N LYS A 395 26.96 3.18 5.51
CA LYS A 395 27.18 2.09 6.49
C LYS A 395 27.66 2.62 7.83
N ALA A 396 28.59 3.56 7.84
CA ALA A 396 29.11 4.18 9.06
C ALA A 396 27.99 4.90 9.83
N TYR A 397 27.19 5.71 9.14
CA TYR A 397 26.06 6.41 9.74
C TYR A 397 25.02 5.45 10.33
N VAL A 398 24.65 4.39 9.61
CA VAL A 398 23.68 3.39 10.08
C VAL A 398 24.20 2.66 11.31
N ALA A 399 25.51 2.35 11.36
CA ALA A 399 26.15 1.75 12.54
C ALA A 399 26.08 2.67 13.77
N GLU A 400 26.27 3.98 13.61
CA GLU A 400 26.08 4.98 14.67
C GLU A 400 24.63 5.00 15.19
N GLN A 401 23.65 4.70 14.32
CA GLN A 401 22.24 4.55 14.73
C GLN A 401 21.94 3.20 15.40
N GLY A 402 22.95 2.35 15.62
CA GLY A 402 22.82 1.02 16.23
C GLY A 402 22.05 0.03 15.35
N ALA A 403 22.19 0.12 14.04
CA ALA A 403 21.68 -0.80 13.05
C ALA A 403 22.79 -1.25 12.09
N GLU A 404 22.50 -2.18 11.21
CA GLU A 404 23.44 -2.64 10.18
C GLU A 404 22.90 -2.27 8.80
N ALA A 405 23.78 -1.87 7.88
CA ALA A 405 23.46 -1.62 6.49
C ALA A 405 24.17 -2.63 5.59
N ILE A 406 23.41 -3.30 4.76
CA ILE A 406 23.88 -4.35 3.85
C ILE A 406 23.63 -3.90 2.40
N MET A 407 24.71 -3.96 1.59
CA MET A 407 24.61 -3.63 0.18
C MET A 407 23.97 -4.79 -0.58
N CYS A 408 22.98 -4.49 -1.42
CA CYS A 408 22.19 -5.46 -2.17
C CYS A 408 22.28 -5.20 -3.67
N LYS A 409 22.61 -6.23 -4.44
CA LYS A 409 22.74 -6.21 -5.93
C LYS A 409 21.68 -7.07 -6.63
N HIS A 410 20.55 -7.27 -5.97
CA HIS A 410 19.49 -8.17 -6.43
C HIS A 410 18.84 -7.74 -7.76
N TRP A 411 18.82 -6.45 -8.10
CA TRP A 411 18.36 -6.01 -9.40
C TRP A 411 19.15 -6.68 -10.53
N ALA A 412 20.46 -6.76 -10.41
CA ALA A 412 21.34 -7.32 -11.42
C ALA A 412 21.57 -8.83 -11.28
N LYS A 413 21.49 -9.38 -10.06
CA LYS A 413 21.93 -10.73 -9.73
C LYS A 413 20.84 -11.63 -9.10
N GLY A 414 19.61 -11.16 -9.01
CA GLY A 414 18.54 -11.92 -8.37
C GLY A 414 18.87 -12.26 -6.91
N SER A 415 18.51 -13.45 -6.46
CA SER A 415 18.69 -13.90 -5.07
C SER A 415 20.15 -13.95 -4.61
N GLU A 416 21.10 -14.21 -5.50
CA GLU A 416 22.54 -14.18 -5.18
C GLU A 416 22.97 -12.80 -4.66
N GLY A 417 22.42 -11.73 -5.24
CA GLY A 417 22.76 -10.35 -4.91
C GLY A 417 22.21 -9.85 -3.56
N ILE A 418 21.45 -10.65 -2.82
CA ILE A 418 20.78 -10.25 -1.57
C ILE A 418 20.90 -11.29 -0.46
N GLU A 419 21.73 -12.31 -0.63
CA GLU A 419 21.88 -13.42 0.29
C GLU A 419 22.33 -12.98 1.69
N ASP A 420 23.25 -12.01 1.78
CA ASP A 420 23.71 -11.47 3.06
C ASP A 420 22.57 -10.78 3.84
N LEU A 421 21.71 -10.03 3.15
CA LEU A 421 20.53 -9.44 3.76
C LEU A 421 19.57 -10.53 4.25
N ALA A 422 19.35 -11.58 3.46
CA ALA A 422 18.49 -12.70 3.85
C ALA A 422 18.97 -13.37 5.12
N ARG A 423 20.27 -13.64 5.25
CA ARG A 423 20.88 -14.20 6.47
C ARG A 423 20.72 -13.27 7.68
N LYS A 424 20.91 -11.97 7.48
CA LYS A 424 20.70 -10.98 8.54
C LYS A 424 19.26 -10.89 9.00
N VAL A 425 18.31 -10.92 8.07
CA VAL A 425 16.86 -10.91 8.37
C VAL A 425 16.48 -12.16 9.18
N VAL A 426 16.98 -13.35 8.83
CA VAL A 426 16.78 -14.57 9.63
C VAL A 426 17.32 -14.39 11.04
N GLN A 427 18.54 -13.90 11.19
CA GLN A 427 19.15 -13.65 12.50
C GLN A 427 18.27 -12.70 13.36
N LEU A 428 17.77 -11.60 12.78
CA LEU A 428 16.92 -10.66 13.49
C LEU A 428 15.56 -11.27 13.85
N ALA A 429 14.94 -11.99 12.93
CA ALA A 429 13.61 -12.58 13.11
C ALA A 429 13.58 -13.75 14.10
N GLU A 430 14.71 -14.41 14.34
CA GLU A 430 14.86 -15.44 15.38
C GLU A 430 15.06 -14.81 16.78
N GLY A 431 15.44 -13.55 16.84
CA GLY A 431 15.53 -12.78 18.07
C GLY A 431 14.18 -12.26 18.57
N PRO A 432 14.17 -11.56 19.71
CA PRO A 432 12.95 -10.99 20.26
C PRO A 432 12.48 -9.79 19.44
N SER A 433 11.17 -9.70 19.23
CA SER A 433 10.47 -8.50 18.75
C SER A 433 9.47 -8.05 19.81
N ASN A 434 9.59 -6.81 20.27
CA ASN A 434 8.72 -6.20 21.26
C ASN A 434 7.72 -5.25 20.59
N PHE A 435 7.18 -5.67 19.45
CA PHE A 435 6.25 -4.84 18.69
C PHE A 435 5.05 -4.40 19.52
N ALA A 436 4.82 -3.10 19.53
CA ALA A 436 3.62 -2.48 20.11
C ALA A 436 3.16 -1.32 19.19
N PRO A 437 1.83 -1.14 19.05
CA PRO A 437 1.29 0.03 18.36
C PRO A 437 1.71 1.35 19.03
N LEU A 438 1.70 2.44 18.26
CA LEU A 438 2.18 3.74 18.70
C LEU A 438 1.35 4.35 19.82
N TYR A 439 0.06 4.05 19.85
CA TYR A 439 -0.92 4.55 20.82
C TYR A 439 -1.96 3.49 21.16
N PRO A 440 -2.59 3.55 22.35
CA PRO A 440 -3.68 2.65 22.74
C PRO A 440 -5.01 3.04 22.05
N ASP A 441 -5.94 2.09 21.96
CA ASP A 441 -7.24 2.31 21.30
C ASP A 441 -8.08 3.38 22.00
N GLU A 442 -7.95 3.51 23.32
CA GLU A 442 -8.71 4.45 24.18
C GLU A 442 -8.26 5.90 24.07
N MET A 443 -7.11 6.16 23.44
CA MET A 443 -6.63 7.52 23.22
C MET A 443 -7.61 8.29 22.33
N GLY A 444 -7.89 9.57 22.63
CA GLY A 444 -8.76 10.42 21.82
C GLY A 444 -8.25 10.59 20.39
N LEU A 445 -9.16 10.73 19.43
CA LEU A 445 -8.83 10.75 17.99
C LEU A 445 -7.83 11.87 17.65
N PHE A 446 -8.04 13.08 18.17
CA PHE A 446 -7.08 14.16 17.92
C PHE A 446 -5.73 13.92 18.58
N GLN A 447 -5.70 13.30 19.76
CA GLN A 447 -4.46 12.92 20.44
C GLN A 447 -3.68 11.86 19.66
N LYS A 448 -4.36 10.91 18.98
CA LYS A 448 -3.71 9.95 18.06
C LYS A 448 -3.04 10.68 16.91
N ILE A 449 -3.70 11.68 16.29
CA ILE A 449 -3.13 12.54 15.26
C ILE A 449 -1.87 13.26 15.77
N GLU A 450 -1.95 13.89 16.94
CA GLU A 450 -0.80 14.57 17.57
C GLU A 450 0.35 13.61 17.87
N THR A 451 0.03 12.40 18.33
CA THR A 451 1.03 11.38 18.65
C THR A 451 1.82 10.98 17.41
N ILE A 452 1.13 10.74 16.28
CA ILE A 452 1.79 10.43 15.00
C ILE A 452 2.63 11.63 14.54
N ALA A 453 2.08 12.85 14.57
CA ALA A 453 2.77 14.06 14.16
C ALA A 453 4.08 14.28 14.96
N LYS A 454 4.02 14.13 16.28
CA LYS A 454 5.17 14.35 17.17
C LYS A 454 6.18 13.21 17.11
N ARG A 455 5.74 11.96 17.16
CA ARG A 455 6.65 10.81 17.30
C ARG A 455 7.20 10.32 15.96
N ILE A 456 6.42 10.38 14.89
CA ILE A 456 6.83 9.88 13.56
C ILE A 456 7.39 10.99 12.68
N TYR A 457 6.72 12.16 12.65
CA TYR A 457 7.15 13.27 11.79
C TYR A 457 8.09 14.25 12.51
N HIS A 458 8.24 14.15 13.85
CA HIS A 458 8.97 15.10 14.69
C HIS A 458 8.48 16.54 14.53
N ALA A 459 7.18 16.70 14.33
CA ALA A 459 6.51 17.97 14.37
C ALA A 459 6.35 18.48 15.81
N ASP A 460 6.24 19.79 15.99
CA ASP A 460 5.99 20.38 17.30
C ASP A 460 4.53 20.14 17.72
N GLU A 461 3.60 20.23 16.76
CA GLU A 461 2.17 20.06 17.01
C GLU A 461 1.39 19.66 15.75
N ALA A 462 0.16 19.18 15.95
CA ALA A 462 -0.87 19.10 14.92
C ALA A 462 -1.86 20.26 15.11
N ILE A 463 -2.23 20.91 14.01
CA ILE A 463 -3.17 22.03 14.00
C ILE A 463 -4.45 21.61 13.29
N ALA A 464 -5.60 21.91 13.90
CA ALA A 464 -6.90 21.68 13.29
C ALA A 464 -7.88 22.77 13.71
N ASP A 465 -8.74 23.19 12.78
CA ASP A 465 -9.81 24.12 13.05
C ASP A 465 -10.80 23.57 14.08
N LYS A 466 -11.54 24.48 14.72
CA LYS A 466 -12.56 24.12 15.70
C LYS A 466 -13.59 23.11 15.16
N SER A 467 -14.04 23.30 13.92
CA SER A 467 -15.00 22.42 13.25
C SER A 467 -14.50 20.98 13.11
N ILE A 468 -13.21 20.79 12.77
CA ILE A 468 -12.58 19.47 12.67
C ILE A 468 -12.50 18.81 14.04
N ARG A 469 -12.09 19.56 15.07
CA ARG A 469 -12.02 19.07 16.46
C ARG A 469 -13.39 18.65 16.99
N GLU A 470 -14.43 19.43 16.69
CA GLU A 470 -15.82 19.12 17.03
C GLU A 470 -16.32 17.87 16.29
N GLN A 471 -15.95 17.71 15.01
CA GLN A 471 -16.29 16.52 14.24
C GLN A 471 -15.65 15.25 14.82
N LEU A 472 -14.37 15.31 15.19
CA LEU A 472 -13.69 14.18 15.84
C LEU A 472 -14.34 13.81 17.19
N LYS A 473 -14.69 14.79 18.01
CA LYS A 473 -15.43 14.56 19.27
C LYS A 473 -16.81 13.95 19.03
N ALA A 474 -17.51 14.38 17.97
CA ALA A 474 -18.80 13.79 17.60
C ALA A 474 -18.66 12.31 17.22
N TRP A 475 -17.58 11.95 16.52
CA TRP A 475 -17.31 10.55 16.18
C TRP A 475 -16.88 9.74 17.40
N GLU A 476 -16.12 10.31 18.35
CA GLU A 476 -15.83 9.65 19.63
C GLU A 476 -17.12 9.34 20.39
N ALA A 477 -18.03 10.31 20.48
CA ALA A 477 -19.34 10.13 21.11
C ALA A 477 -20.23 9.12 20.39
N ALA A 478 -20.09 8.98 19.07
CA ALA A 478 -20.78 7.98 18.26
C ALA A 478 -20.17 6.57 18.34
N GLY A 479 -19.11 6.37 19.13
CA GLY A 479 -18.49 5.06 19.35
C GLY A 479 -17.28 4.76 18.46
N TYR A 480 -16.81 5.71 17.64
CA TYR A 480 -15.65 5.52 16.76
C TYR A 480 -14.31 5.94 17.40
N GLY A 481 -14.30 6.33 18.69
CA GLY A 481 -13.09 6.79 19.37
C GLY A 481 -11.94 5.77 19.40
N HIS A 482 -12.25 4.47 19.34
CA HIS A 482 -11.26 3.41 19.31
C HIS A 482 -10.58 3.20 17.94
N PHE A 483 -11.05 3.87 16.88
CA PHE A 483 -10.47 3.72 15.55
C PHE A 483 -9.04 4.27 15.50
N PRO A 484 -8.10 3.59 14.81
CA PRO A 484 -6.82 4.16 14.47
C PRO A 484 -6.97 5.28 13.44
N VAL A 485 -5.94 6.10 13.32
CA VAL A 485 -5.89 7.22 12.38
C VAL A 485 -5.01 6.90 11.19
N CYS A 486 -5.50 7.21 10.00
CA CYS A 486 -4.79 7.16 8.75
C CYS A 486 -4.38 8.58 8.34
N MET A 487 -3.12 8.94 8.54
CA MET A 487 -2.60 10.25 8.13
C MET A 487 -2.41 10.29 6.62
N ALA A 488 -3.11 11.20 5.95
CA ALA A 488 -3.01 11.43 4.52
C ALA A 488 -2.21 12.71 4.26
N LYS A 489 -0.97 12.57 3.78
CA LYS A 489 -0.07 13.68 3.47
C LYS A 489 0.85 13.35 2.30
N THR A 490 1.67 14.32 1.87
CA THR A 490 2.72 14.07 0.88
C THR A 490 3.66 12.94 1.32
N GLN A 491 4.05 12.10 0.39
CA GLN A 491 5.02 11.03 0.62
C GLN A 491 6.49 11.50 0.60
N TYR A 492 6.76 12.70 0.11
CA TYR A 492 8.11 13.18 -0.17
C TYR A 492 8.82 13.83 1.01
N SER A 493 8.13 14.07 2.11
CA SER A 493 8.65 14.77 3.28
C SER A 493 8.01 14.27 4.57
N PHE A 494 8.69 14.41 5.69
CA PHE A 494 8.05 14.28 7.02
C PHE A 494 7.05 15.41 7.29
N THR A 495 7.19 16.56 6.63
CA THR A 495 6.24 17.68 6.72
C THR A 495 5.08 17.49 5.72
N THR A 496 4.19 18.48 5.64
CA THR A 496 3.14 18.56 4.60
C THR A 496 3.60 19.28 3.33
N ASP A 497 4.84 19.82 3.31
CA ASP A 497 5.46 20.41 2.13
C ASP A 497 6.39 19.39 1.43
N PRO A 498 6.11 18.99 0.19
CA PRO A 498 6.92 18.00 -0.54
C PRO A 498 8.35 18.46 -0.85
N ASN A 499 8.64 19.75 -0.74
CA ASN A 499 9.95 20.32 -1.04
C ASN A 499 10.91 20.30 0.15
N VAL A 500 10.42 20.13 1.36
CA VAL A 500 11.24 20.05 2.57
C VAL A 500 11.81 18.66 2.74
N ARG A 501 13.09 18.49 2.47
CA ARG A 501 13.80 17.21 2.50
C ARG A 501 14.58 17.00 3.80
N GLY A 502 15.19 15.81 3.94
CA GLY A 502 16.03 15.47 5.08
C GLY A 502 15.22 15.06 6.30
N ALA A 503 15.59 15.57 7.46
CA ALA A 503 14.95 15.29 8.74
C ALA A 503 14.48 16.59 9.43
N PRO A 504 13.45 17.28 8.91
CA PRO A 504 13.00 18.57 9.42
C PRO A 504 12.42 18.44 10.84
N THR A 505 12.59 19.52 11.63
CA THR A 505 11.99 19.72 12.95
C THR A 505 11.40 21.12 13.02
N GLY A 506 10.68 21.45 14.08
CA GLY A 506 10.17 22.82 14.27
C GLY A 506 9.01 23.15 13.30
N HIS A 507 8.22 22.18 12.89
CA HIS A 507 7.08 22.37 11.99
C HIS A 507 5.78 21.90 12.62
N ALA A 508 4.67 22.40 12.10
CA ALA A 508 3.33 21.95 12.44
C ALA A 508 2.74 21.08 11.34
N VAL A 509 1.82 20.18 11.71
CA VAL A 509 1.05 19.36 10.77
C VAL A 509 -0.39 19.89 10.73
N PRO A 510 -0.76 20.65 9.67
CA PRO A 510 -2.13 21.14 9.52
C PRO A 510 -3.07 20.02 9.05
N VAL A 511 -4.09 19.75 9.84
CA VAL A 511 -5.21 18.87 9.48
C VAL A 511 -6.29 19.72 8.82
N ARG A 512 -6.55 19.52 7.54
CA ARG A 512 -7.47 20.32 6.73
C ARG A 512 -8.88 19.70 6.63
N GLU A 513 -8.97 18.39 6.75
CA GLU A 513 -10.20 17.64 6.64
C GLU A 513 -10.06 16.32 7.39
N VAL A 514 -11.16 15.79 7.91
CA VAL A 514 -11.22 14.43 8.45
C VAL A 514 -12.36 13.67 7.80
N ARG A 515 -12.15 12.39 7.54
CA ARG A 515 -13.14 11.48 6.94
C ARG A 515 -13.30 10.24 7.79
N LEU A 516 -14.54 9.80 7.94
CA LEU A 516 -14.88 8.55 8.63
C LEU A 516 -14.95 7.41 7.61
N SER A 517 -14.06 6.46 7.71
CA SER A 517 -14.12 5.18 6.98
C SER A 517 -14.64 4.10 7.94
N ALA A 518 -15.94 4.14 8.22
CA ALA A 518 -16.56 3.33 9.27
C ALA A 518 -16.51 1.83 8.98
N GLY A 519 -16.67 1.43 7.73
CA GLY A 519 -16.56 0.04 7.30
C GLY A 519 -15.13 -0.49 7.33
N ALA A 520 -14.16 0.30 6.89
CA ALA A 520 -12.74 -0.03 7.01
C ALA A 520 -12.26 0.03 8.47
N GLY A 521 -12.89 0.87 9.28
CA GLY A 521 -12.62 1.00 10.71
C GLY A 521 -11.40 1.85 11.01
N PHE A 522 -11.23 2.98 10.34
CA PHE A 522 -10.24 4.01 10.66
C PHE A 522 -10.74 5.42 10.32
N ILE A 523 -10.10 6.42 10.88
CA ILE A 523 -10.32 7.84 10.56
C ILE A 523 -9.22 8.29 9.62
N VAL A 524 -9.56 8.97 8.52
CA VAL A 524 -8.58 9.61 7.63
C VAL A 524 -8.41 11.06 8.07
N ALA A 525 -7.18 11.47 8.37
CA ALA A 525 -6.80 12.85 8.64
C ALA A 525 -6.04 13.40 7.43
N ILE A 526 -6.65 14.30 6.67
CA ILE A 526 -6.05 14.90 5.48
C ILE A 526 -5.20 16.10 5.89
N CYS A 527 -3.89 15.98 5.64
CA CYS A 527 -2.88 16.96 6.00
C CYS A 527 -2.17 17.46 4.73
N GLY A 528 -2.36 18.72 4.39
CA GLY A 528 -1.82 19.28 3.17
C GLY A 528 -2.70 19.01 1.93
N GLU A 529 -2.12 19.14 0.74
CA GLU A 529 -2.82 18.95 -0.53
C GLU A 529 -2.74 17.49 -0.98
N ILE A 530 -3.75 16.71 -0.67
CA ILE A 530 -3.90 15.33 -1.10
C ILE A 530 -5.09 15.22 -2.04
N MET A 531 -4.87 14.55 -3.17
CA MET A 531 -5.88 14.32 -4.19
C MET A 531 -6.27 12.85 -4.25
N THR A 532 -7.56 12.59 -4.10
CA THR A 532 -8.16 11.26 -4.25
C THR A 532 -8.45 10.88 -5.70
N MET A 533 -8.33 11.86 -6.61
CA MET A 533 -8.37 11.66 -8.06
C MET A 533 -7.14 12.33 -8.69
N PRO A 534 -6.05 11.57 -8.92
CA PRO A 534 -4.87 12.08 -9.62
C PRO A 534 -5.20 12.50 -11.05
N GLY A 535 -4.44 13.45 -11.60
CA GLY A 535 -4.51 13.77 -13.03
C GLY A 535 -3.38 13.10 -13.81
N LEU A 536 -3.57 12.91 -15.10
CA LEU A 536 -2.47 12.55 -15.98
C LEU A 536 -1.43 13.68 -16.00
N PRO A 537 -0.11 13.34 -16.03
CA PRO A 537 0.96 14.34 -16.15
C PRO A 537 0.97 14.97 -17.55
N LYS A 538 1.85 15.95 -17.75
CA LYS A 538 2.01 16.62 -19.05
C LYS A 538 2.38 15.64 -20.18
N VAL A 539 3.19 14.63 -19.86
CA VAL A 539 3.57 13.54 -20.76
C VAL A 539 3.26 12.24 -20.03
N PRO A 540 2.09 11.65 -20.25
CA PRO A 540 1.71 10.40 -19.59
C PRO A 540 2.41 9.19 -20.22
N SER A 541 2.62 8.14 -19.43
CA SER A 541 3.14 6.86 -19.92
C SER A 541 2.29 6.26 -21.04
N ALA A 542 1.00 6.60 -21.08
CA ALA A 542 0.08 6.20 -22.15
C ALA A 542 0.55 6.57 -23.58
N GLU A 543 1.37 7.61 -23.72
CA GLU A 543 1.90 8.04 -25.03
C GLU A 543 2.90 7.04 -25.63
N VAL A 544 3.56 6.23 -24.80
CA VAL A 544 4.59 5.26 -25.22
C VAL A 544 4.15 3.80 -25.07
N ILE A 545 3.08 3.54 -24.33
CA ILE A 545 2.52 2.19 -24.18
C ILE A 545 1.73 1.84 -25.44
N ARG A 546 2.16 0.76 -26.14
CA ARG A 546 1.55 0.31 -27.40
C ARG A 546 1.79 -1.18 -27.62
N LEU A 547 1.15 -1.75 -28.63
CA LEU A 547 1.49 -3.07 -29.14
C LEU A 547 2.50 -2.97 -30.28
N ASN A 548 3.47 -3.88 -30.29
CA ASN A 548 4.35 -4.06 -31.44
C ASN A 548 3.68 -4.91 -32.54
N ALA A 549 4.38 -5.16 -33.64
CA ALA A 549 3.86 -5.94 -34.77
C ALA A 549 3.53 -7.40 -34.40
N GLN A 550 4.06 -7.93 -33.32
CA GLN A 550 3.81 -9.27 -32.78
C GLN A 550 2.69 -9.29 -31.74
N GLY A 551 2.02 -8.16 -31.48
CA GLY A 551 0.97 -8.03 -30.47
C GLY A 551 1.48 -8.01 -29.03
N GLN A 552 2.77 -7.76 -28.82
CA GLN A 552 3.36 -7.66 -27.48
C GLN A 552 3.36 -6.19 -27.01
N THR A 553 3.16 -5.99 -25.72
CA THR A 553 3.15 -4.66 -25.10
C THR A 553 4.55 -4.06 -25.09
N GLU A 554 4.70 -2.81 -25.54
CA GLU A 554 5.88 -1.98 -25.40
C GLU A 554 5.59 -0.77 -24.52
N GLY A 555 6.63 -0.21 -23.88
CA GLY A 555 6.52 0.98 -23.05
C GLY A 555 5.92 0.77 -21.67
N LEU A 556 5.53 -0.45 -21.34
CA LEU A 556 5.18 -0.86 -19.97
C LEU A 556 6.50 -1.21 -19.25
N PHE A 557 6.70 -0.72 -18.06
CA PHE A 557 7.98 -0.66 -17.31
C PHE A 557 8.68 -1.96 -17.12
#